data_68e0783ea1f940c4899f18196ddd0296
#
_entry.id   68e0783ea1f940c4899f18196ddd0296
#
_cell.length_a   1.000
_cell.length_b   1.000
_cell.length_c   1.000
_cell.angle_alpha   90.00
_cell.angle_beta   90.00
_cell.angle_gamma   90.00
#
_symmetry.space_group_name_H-M   'P 1'
#
loop_
_entity.id
_entity.type
_entity.pdbx_description
1 polymer ?
#
loop_
_entity_poly.entity_id
_entity_poly.type
_entity_poly.pdbx_seq_one_letter_code
_entity_poly.pdbx_strand_id
1 'polypeptide(L)'
;DLKFYTSKFEFEIEVIVKAAWHGVIVKNIPVNILYDEAVRVSHFRPFKDFTRITILNIWLVILTILYIKPRDLFRKLQKKGVKRFIVEDFIGSNDSARKKALSIALGVFIGLTPLWGLHTIIVIFLAVVLNLNKTIAFVFSNISLPYFIPFILFASVQMGNYILGQNLSYNISDITENFEVLKHLKTYIVGSFSLAAITSLILGLLSYFLFSFFQNKK
;
A
#
# COMPACT_ATOMS: atom_id res chain seq x y z
N ASP A 1 7.56 -13.15 24.40
CA ASP A 1 8.42 -12.13 25.04
C ASP A 1 8.63 -10.95 24.12
N LEU A 2 8.35 -9.75 24.62
CA LEU A 2 8.60 -8.49 23.92
C LEU A 2 10.07 -8.13 24.08
N LYS A 3 10.81 -8.07 22.95
CA LYS A 3 12.21 -7.61 22.96
C LYS A 3 12.25 -6.10 22.70
N PHE A 4 12.89 -5.35 23.58
CA PHE A 4 13.12 -3.91 23.46
C PHE A 4 14.59 -3.65 23.14
N TYR A 5 14.85 -2.65 22.31
CA TYR A 5 16.18 -2.31 21.82
C TYR A 5 16.65 -0.94 22.28
N THR A 6 15.75 -0.15 22.85
CA THR A 6 16.04 1.21 23.33
C THR A 6 16.00 1.27 24.86
N SER A 7 16.70 2.25 25.45
CA SER A 7 16.87 2.34 26.90
C SER A 7 16.72 3.75 27.48
N LYS A 8 16.36 4.74 26.63
CA LYS A 8 16.22 6.17 27.02
C LYS A 8 14.82 6.67 26.72
N PHE A 9 14.66 7.97 26.38
CA PHE A 9 13.37 8.58 26.09
C PHE A 9 12.61 7.90 24.95
N GLU A 10 13.33 7.31 24.01
CA GLU A 10 12.75 6.52 22.92
C GLU A 10 12.10 5.20 23.39
N PHE A 11 12.50 4.69 24.56
CA PHE A 11 11.98 3.43 25.13
C PHE A 11 10.46 3.49 25.39
N GLU A 12 9.97 4.60 25.89
CA GLU A 12 8.54 4.77 26.17
C GLU A 12 7.70 4.61 24.90
N ILE A 13 8.18 5.20 23.80
CA ILE A 13 7.51 5.10 22.50
C ILE A 13 7.57 3.65 21.99
N GLU A 14 8.74 3.01 22.08
CA GLU A 14 8.91 1.62 21.64
C GLU A 14 7.98 0.68 22.41
N VAL A 15 7.85 0.84 23.72
CA VAL A 15 6.97 0.02 24.56
C VAL A 15 5.51 0.16 24.13
N ILE A 16 5.02 1.40 24.00
CA ILE A 16 3.62 1.66 23.64
C ILE A 16 3.29 1.07 22.27
N VAL A 17 4.15 1.32 21.28
CA VAL A 17 3.92 0.85 19.91
C VAL A 17 3.99 -0.69 19.83
N LYS A 18 4.99 -1.32 20.43
CA LYS A 18 5.12 -2.78 20.44
C LYS A 18 4.00 -3.46 21.24
N ALA A 19 3.58 -2.90 22.35
CA ALA A 19 2.42 -3.39 23.11
C ALA A 19 1.15 -3.34 22.23
N ALA A 20 0.90 -2.22 21.54
CA ALA A 20 -0.23 -2.08 20.62
C ALA A 20 -0.18 -3.10 19.47
N TRP A 21 0.99 -3.41 18.89
CA TRP A 21 1.15 -4.44 17.87
C TRP A 21 0.82 -5.86 18.36
N HIS A 22 0.92 -6.09 19.67
CA HIS A 22 0.55 -7.36 20.31
C HIS A 22 -0.91 -7.38 20.80
N GLY A 23 -1.68 -6.34 20.52
CA GLY A 23 -3.10 -6.25 20.86
C GLY A 23 -3.36 -5.80 22.29
N VAL A 24 -2.35 -5.27 23.00
CA VAL A 24 -2.55 -4.69 24.34
C VAL A 24 -3.28 -3.36 24.20
N ILE A 25 -4.35 -3.18 24.96
CA ILE A 25 -5.14 -1.94 24.98
C ILE A 25 -4.39 -0.89 25.79
N VAL A 26 -3.94 0.17 25.11
CA VAL A 26 -3.32 1.34 25.77
C VAL A 26 -4.42 2.33 26.14
N LYS A 27 -4.47 2.72 27.43
CA LYS A 27 -5.43 3.70 27.96
C LYS A 27 -4.69 4.89 28.56
N ASN A 28 -5.19 6.08 28.29
CA ASN A 28 -4.68 7.30 28.92
C ASN A 28 -5.35 7.49 30.28
N ILE A 29 -4.55 7.79 31.29
CA ILE A 29 -5.02 8.12 32.63
C ILE A 29 -4.57 9.56 32.90
N PRO A 30 -5.47 10.48 33.29
CA PRO A 30 -5.08 11.82 33.72
C PRO A 30 -4.30 11.75 35.03
N VAL A 31 -3.13 12.37 35.07
CA VAL A 31 -2.29 12.47 36.25
C VAL A 31 -1.95 13.93 36.56
N ASN A 32 -2.06 14.34 37.76
CA ASN A 32 -1.61 15.65 38.19
C ASN A 32 -0.11 15.59 38.50
N ILE A 33 0.68 16.35 37.76
CA ILE A 33 2.11 16.41 37.97
C ILE A 33 2.43 17.70 38.77
N LEU A 34 2.97 17.50 39.96
CA LEU A 34 3.50 18.59 40.77
C LEU A 34 4.96 18.82 40.39
N TYR A 35 5.24 19.99 39.85
CA TYR A 35 6.61 20.39 39.52
C TYR A 35 7.18 21.26 40.65
N ASP A 36 8.28 20.79 41.25
CA ASP A 36 9.11 21.63 42.10
C ASP A 36 10.18 22.32 41.19
N GLU A 37 10.01 23.61 40.94
CA GLU A 37 10.90 24.36 40.08
C GLU A 37 12.33 24.45 40.60
N ALA A 38 12.51 24.33 41.91
CA ALA A 38 13.84 24.43 42.59
C ALA A 38 14.72 23.18 42.34
N VAL A 39 14.13 22.02 42.03
CA VAL A 39 14.85 20.72 41.93
C VAL A 39 14.82 20.14 40.51
N ARG A 40 14.19 20.81 39.56
CA ARG A 40 14.01 20.29 38.20
C ARG A 40 15.29 20.28 37.41
N VAL A 41 15.93 19.11 37.29
CA VAL A 41 17.03 18.87 36.32
C VAL A 41 16.51 18.01 35.18
N SER A 42 16.39 18.61 33.98
CA SER A 42 16.05 17.86 32.78
C SER A 42 17.33 17.29 32.17
N HIS A 43 17.38 15.96 32.01
CA HIS A 43 18.47 15.26 31.34
C HIS A 43 18.22 15.12 29.83
N PHE A 44 17.15 15.71 29.30
CA PHE A 44 16.82 15.69 27.87
C PHE A 44 17.77 16.57 27.07
N ARG A 45 18.40 15.99 26.07
CA ARG A 45 19.31 16.67 25.12
C ARG A 45 18.58 16.91 23.79
N PRO A 46 18.09 18.13 23.50
CA PRO A 46 17.12 18.37 22.44
C PRO A 46 17.51 17.74 21.09
N PHE A 47 18.69 18.03 20.59
CA PHE A 47 19.11 17.53 19.27
C PHE A 47 19.37 16.01 19.27
N LYS A 48 20.06 15.48 20.28
CA LYS A 48 20.48 14.08 20.29
C LYS A 48 19.31 13.14 20.57
N ASP A 49 18.48 13.46 21.54
CA ASP A 49 17.37 12.61 21.93
C ASP A 49 16.22 12.72 20.91
N PHE A 50 15.99 13.93 20.34
CA PHE A 50 15.03 14.09 19.26
C PHE A 50 15.42 13.31 18.00
N THR A 51 16.71 13.31 17.61
CA THR A 51 17.20 12.51 16.48
C THR A 51 16.96 11.02 16.70
N ARG A 52 17.24 10.51 17.91
CA ARG A 52 17.00 9.11 18.26
C ARG A 52 15.52 8.73 18.18
N ILE A 53 14.65 9.57 18.75
CA ILE A 53 13.19 9.39 18.68
C ILE A 53 12.72 9.39 17.21
N THR A 54 13.24 10.30 16.38
CA THR A 54 12.88 10.38 14.98
C THR A 54 13.31 9.12 14.20
N ILE A 55 14.53 8.64 14.41
CA ILE A 55 15.04 7.42 13.77
C ILE A 55 14.18 6.21 14.21
N LEU A 56 13.88 6.10 15.50
CA LEU A 56 13.00 5.04 16.00
C LEU A 56 11.62 5.10 15.35
N ASN A 57 11.01 6.28 15.28
CA ASN A 57 9.68 6.45 14.69
C ASN A 57 9.68 6.07 13.21
N ILE A 58 10.68 6.48 12.43
CA ILE A 58 10.82 6.08 11.03
C ILE A 58 10.92 4.55 10.93
N TRP A 59 11.74 3.93 11.77
CA TRP A 59 11.91 2.48 11.79
C TRP A 59 10.60 1.74 12.17
N LEU A 60 9.89 2.21 13.19
CA LEU A 60 8.60 1.63 13.61
C LEU A 60 7.53 1.79 12.52
N VAL A 61 7.51 2.92 11.80
CA VAL A 61 6.59 3.13 10.66
C VAL A 61 6.91 2.16 9.53
N ILE A 62 8.19 2.01 9.17
CA ILE A 62 8.64 1.05 8.15
C ILE A 62 8.23 -0.37 8.55
N LEU A 63 8.51 -0.78 9.78
CA LEU A 63 8.10 -2.10 10.28
C LEU A 63 6.57 -2.27 10.28
N THR A 64 5.83 -1.23 10.62
CA THR A 64 4.35 -1.28 10.59
C THR A 64 3.83 -1.55 9.18
N ILE A 65 4.38 -0.86 8.19
CA ILE A 65 3.93 -0.96 6.80
C ILE A 65 4.39 -2.28 6.16
N LEU A 66 5.66 -2.64 6.33
CA LEU A 66 6.25 -3.78 5.63
C LEU A 66 5.99 -5.13 6.31
N TYR A 67 5.81 -5.16 7.62
CA TYR A 67 5.69 -6.41 8.35
C TYR A 67 4.39 -6.54 9.13
N ILE A 68 4.05 -5.58 10.00
CA ILE A 68 2.92 -5.72 10.92
C ILE A 68 1.58 -5.73 10.18
N LYS A 69 1.33 -4.76 9.30
CA LYS A 69 0.06 -4.68 8.54
C LYS A 69 -0.13 -5.87 7.59
N PRO A 70 0.85 -6.30 6.78
CA PRO A 70 0.73 -7.51 5.98
C PRO A 70 0.49 -8.76 6.83
N ARG A 71 1.25 -8.94 7.91
CA ARG A 71 1.08 -10.06 8.85
C ARG A 71 -0.35 -10.12 9.40
N ASP A 72 -0.87 -8.99 9.86
CA ASP A 72 -2.21 -8.93 10.47
C ASP A 72 -3.30 -9.14 9.41
N LEU A 73 -3.08 -8.67 8.18
CA LEU A 73 -3.94 -8.97 7.04
C LEU A 73 -3.96 -10.48 6.75
N PHE A 74 -2.79 -11.12 6.66
CA PHE A 74 -2.69 -12.57 6.47
C PHE A 74 -3.37 -13.35 7.61
N ARG A 75 -3.19 -12.93 8.86
CA ARG A 75 -3.87 -13.55 10.01
C ARG A 75 -5.39 -13.40 9.94
N LYS A 76 -5.89 -12.24 9.51
CA LYS A 76 -7.33 -12.03 9.29
C LYS A 76 -7.86 -12.90 8.16
N LEU A 77 -7.12 -13.02 7.05
CA LEU A 77 -7.46 -13.89 5.93
C LEU A 77 -7.51 -15.37 6.34
N GLN A 78 -6.54 -15.84 7.12
CA GLN A 78 -6.53 -17.21 7.64
C GLN A 78 -7.70 -17.48 8.61
N LYS A 79 -8.02 -16.56 9.51
CA LYS A 79 -9.11 -16.72 10.49
C LYS A 79 -10.50 -16.65 9.86
N LYS A 80 -10.73 -15.77 8.89
CA LYS A 80 -12.03 -15.58 8.24
C LYS A 80 -12.25 -16.46 7.01
N GLY A 81 -11.20 -17.02 6.43
CA GLY A 81 -11.23 -17.66 5.12
C GLY A 81 -11.33 -16.65 3.98
N VAL A 82 -10.57 -16.86 2.91
CA VAL A 82 -10.49 -15.96 1.75
C VAL A 82 -11.88 -15.66 1.17
N LYS A 83 -12.77 -16.68 1.13
CA LYS A 83 -14.13 -16.54 0.60
C LYS A 83 -14.98 -15.55 1.43
N ARG A 84 -14.93 -15.64 2.77
CA ARG A 84 -15.65 -14.71 3.66
C ARG A 84 -15.07 -13.30 3.63
N PHE A 85 -13.75 -13.17 3.56
CA PHE A 85 -13.10 -11.86 3.42
C PHE A 85 -13.53 -11.16 2.13
N ILE A 86 -13.54 -11.87 0.99
CA ILE A 86 -14.02 -11.32 -0.28
C ILE A 86 -15.50 -10.95 -0.20
N VAL A 87 -16.34 -11.81 0.40
CA VAL A 87 -17.78 -11.57 0.48
C VAL A 87 -18.11 -10.44 1.46
N GLU A 88 -17.51 -10.39 2.63
CA GLU A 88 -17.84 -9.41 3.67
C GLU A 88 -17.18 -8.04 3.44
N ASP A 89 -15.87 -8.02 3.12
CA ASP A 89 -15.12 -6.76 2.99
C ASP A 89 -15.18 -6.18 1.57
N PHE A 90 -15.41 -7.01 0.56
CA PHE A 90 -15.46 -6.62 -0.84
C PHE A 90 -16.89 -6.38 -1.34
N ILE A 91 -17.76 -7.37 -1.19
CA ILE A 91 -19.16 -7.29 -1.65
C ILE A 91 -20.04 -6.65 -0.59
N GLY A 92 -19.84 -6.98 0.68
CA GLY A 92 -20.62 -6.55 1.83
C GLY A 92 -20.24 -5.18 2.40
N SER A 93 -19.18 -4.52 1.89
CA SER A 93 -18.89 -3.15 2.33
C SER A 93 -20.05 -2.23 1.97
N ASN A 94 -20.49 -1.40 2.92
CA ASN A 94 -21.57 -0.40 2.72
C ASN A 94 -21.15 0.73 1.75
N ASP A 95 -20.03 0.59 1.05
CA ASP A 95 -19.59 1.56 0.06
C ASP A 95 -20.47 1.53 -1.18
N SER A 96 -20.73 2.71 -1.75
CA SER A 96 -21.47 2.83 -3.01
C SER A 96 -20.77 2.11 -4.17
N ALA A 97 -21.52 1.68 -5.19
CA ALA A 97 -20.99 1.07 -6.40
C ALA A 97 -19.88 1.93 -7.03
N ARG A 98 -20.08 3.25 -7.05
CA ARG A 98 -19.09 4.22 -7.56
C ARG A 98 -17.81 4.19 -6.75
N LYS A 99 -17.88 4.16 -5.41
CA LYS A 99 -16.70 4.15 -4.56
C LYS A 99 -15.90 2.86 -4.73
N LYS A 100 -16.58 1.71 -4.82
CA LYS A 100 -15.93 0.41 -5.10
C LYS A 100 -15.24 0.40 -6.46
N ALA A 101 -15.92 0.85 -7.50
CA ALA A 101 -15.39 0.91 -8.86
C ALA A 101 -14.16 1.83 -8.97
N LEU A 102 -14.21 3.02 -8.37
CA LEU A 102 -13.08 3.94 -8.32
C LEU A 102 -11.90 3.36 -7.53
N SER A 103 -12.17 2.60 -6.46
CA SER A 103 -11.11 1.91 -5.71
C SER A 103 -10.42 0.84 -6.54
N ILE A 104 -11.17 0.09 -7.35
CA ILE A 104 -10.62 -0.90 -8.29
C ILE A 104 -9.80 -0.20 -9.37
N ALA A 105 -10.36 0.85 -9.99
CA ALA A 105 -9.65 1.61 -11.02
C ALA A 105 -8.33 2.18 -10.50
N LEU A 106 -8.33 2.79 -9.32
CA LEU A 106 -7.12 3.29 -8.68
C LEU A 106 -6.09 2.17 -8.42
N GLY A 107 -6.54 1.05 -7.86
CA GLY A 107 -5.69 -0.10 -7.58
C GLY A 107 -5.01 -0.63 -8.84
N VAL A 108 -5.79 -0.88 -9.90
CA VAL A 108 -5.28 -1.36 -11.19
C VAL A 108 -4.33 -0.35 -11.83
N PHE A 109 -4.67 0.93 -11.81
CA PHE A 109 -3.82 1.98 -12.37
C PHE A 109 -2.44 1.98 -11.71
N ILE A 110 -2.40 2.07 -10.39
CA ILE A 110 -1.13 2.08 -9.64
C ILE A 110 -0.40 0.74 -9.74
N GLY A 111 -1.13 -0.38 -9.77
CA GLY A 111 -0.54 -1.72 -9.91
C GLY A 111 0.16 -1.98 -11.23
N LEU A 112 -0.28 -1.33 -12.31
CA LEU A 112 0.32 -1.46 -13.65
C LEU A 112 1.36 -0.38 -13.95
N THR A 113 1.44 0.69 -13.15
CA THR A 113 2.47 1.71 -13.33
C THR A 113 3.84 1.21 -12.86
N PRO A 114 4.97 1.70 -13.42
CA PRO A 114 6.32 1.25 -13.09
C PRO A 114 6.82 1.80 -11.72
N LEU A 115 5.94 1.84 -10.73
CA LEU A 115 6.22 2.31 -9.37
C LEU A 115 6.65 1.15 -8.45
N TRP A 116 7.62 0.38 -8.90
CA TRP A 116 8.06 -0.85 -8.26
C TRP A 116 8.51 -0.60 -6.80
N GLY A 117 7.94 -1.36 -5.88
CA GLY A 117 8.18 -1.25 -4.44
C GLY A 117 7.41 -0.10 -3.75
N LEU A 118 7.03 0.95 -4.45
CA LEU A 118 6.30 2.09 -3.88
C LEU A 118 4.78 2.03 -4.11
N HIS A 119 4.31 1.18 -5.02
CA HIS A 119 2.90 1.08 -5.42
C HIS A 119 1.97 0.89 -4.22
N THR A 120 2.35 0.10 -3.24
CA THR A 120 1.55 -0.14 -2.02
C THR A 120 1.37 1.11 -1.18
N ILE A 121 2.44 1.88 -0.99
CA ILE A 121 2.38 3.13 -0.20
C ILE A 121 1.54 4.15 -0.94
N ILE A 122 1.78 4.31 -2.24
CA ILE A 122 1.09 5.28 -3.08
C ILE A 122 -0.40 4.97 -3.20
N VAL A 123 -0.78 3.69 -3.41
CA VAL A 123 -2.20 3.32 -3.53
C VAL A 123 -2.96 3.54 -2.22
N ILE A 124 -2.35 3.21 -1.08
CA ILE A 124 -2.99 3.44 0.22
C ILE A 124 -3.13 4.94 0.48
N PHE A 125 -2.08 5.73 0.23
CA PHE A 125 -2.11 7.18 0.39
C PHE A 125 -3.20 7.81 -0.48
N LEU A 126 -3.24 7.51 -1.78
CA LEU A 126 -4.26 8.03 -2.69
C LEU A 126 -5.66 7.56 -2.33
N ALA A 127 -5.83 6.31 -1.89
CA ALA A 127 -7.13 5.81 -1.44
C ALA A 127 -7.63 6.57 -0.19
N VAL A 128 -6.72 7.00 0.71
CA VAL A 128 -7.07 7.84 1.85
C VAL A 128 -7.48 9.24 1.41
N VAL A 129 -6.66 9.89 0.59
CA VAL A 129 -6.89 11.27 0.11
C VAL A 129 -8.18 11.37 -0.70
N LEU A 130 -8.45 10.38 -1.55
CA LEU A 130 -9.65 10.33 -2.39
C LEU A 130 -10.88 9.72 -1.68
N ASN A 131 -10.79 9.41 -0.38
CA ASN A 131 -11.85 8.77 0.40
C ASN A 131 -12.37 7.46 -0.21
N LEU A 132 -11.50 6.70 -0.86
CA LEU A 132 -11.80 5.41 -1.50
C LEU A 132 -11.63 4.24 -0.51
N ASN A 133 -12.07 3.06 -0.92
CA ASN A 133 -11.90 1.85 -0.14
C ASN A 133 -10.45 1.35 -0.25
N LYS A 134 -9.69 1.51 0.84
CA LYS A 134 -8.26 1.17 0.92
C LYS A 134 -7.99 -0.31 0.67
N THR A 135 -8.86 -1.18 1.18
CA THR A 135 -8.72 -2.64 1.05
C THR A 135 -8.90 -3.06 -0.41
N ILE A 136 -9.93 -2.53 -1.08
CA ILE A 136 -10.19 -2.80 -2.49
C ILE A 136 -9.02 -2.28 -3.34
N ALA A 137 -8.63 -1.02 -3.15
CA ALA A 137 -7.53 -0.42 -3.91
C ALA A 137 -6.22 -1.18 -3.71
N PHE A 138 -5.90 -1.59 -2.48
CA PHE A 138 -4.71 -2.38 -2.16
C PHE A 138 -4.73 -3.76 -2.84
N VAL A 139 -5.84 -4.49 -2.77
CA VAL A 139 -5.95 -5.82 -3.39
C VAL A 139 -5.74 -5.73 -4.91
N PHE A 140 -6.37 -4.75 -5.55
CA PHE A 140 -6.24 -4.57 -7.01
C PHE A 140 -4.92 -3.94 -7.44
N SER A 141 -4.17 -3.28 -6.57
CA SER A 141 -2.81 -2.83 -6.89
C SER A 141 -1.80 -3.98 -6.95
N ASN A 142 -2.10 -5.10 -6.32
CA ASN A 142 -1.27 -6.30 -6.34
C ASN A 142 -1.59 -7.25 -7.50
N ILE A 143 -2.23 -6.76 -8.57
CA ILE A 143 -2.50 -7.54 -9.78
C ILE A 143 -1.21 -7.95 -10.50
N SER A 144 -0.12 -7.21 -10.29
CA SER A 144 1.22 -7.52 -10.78
C SER A 144 1.91 -8.60 -9.94
N LEU A 145 1.24 -9.77 -9.80
CA LEU A 145 1.88 -10.95 -9.23
C LEU A 145 3.10 -11.36 -10.09
N PRO A 146 4.14 -11.97 -9.49
CA PRO A 146 5.38 -12.31 -10.20
C PRO A 146 5.14 -13.05 -11.52
N TYR A 147 4.13 -13.91 -11.58
CA TYR A 147 3.76 -14.65 -12.80
C TYR A 147 3.25 -13.78 -13.94
N PHE A 148 2.66 -12.62 -13.65
CA PHE A 148 2.10 -11.71 -14.66
C PHE A 148 3.08 -10.61 -15.08
N ILE A 149 4.19 -10.43 -14.35
CA ILE A 149 5.18 -9.39 -14.66
C ILE A 149 5.68 -9.47 -16.09
N PRO A 150 6.11 -10.63 -16.64
CA PRO A 150 6.56 -10.71 -18.03
C PRO A 150 5.52 -10.25 -19.04
N PHE A 151 4.27 -10.63 -18.84
CA PHE A 151 3.16 -10.24 -19.72
C PHE A 151 2.85 -8.74 -19.65
N ILE A 152 2.89 -8.17 -18.42
CA ILE A 152 2.66 -6.73 -18.22
C ILE A 152 3.78 -5.92 -18.85
N LEU A 153 5.03 -6.34 -18.69
CA LEU A 153 6.19 -5.71 -19.33
C LEU A 153 6.07 -5.74 -20.86
N PHE A 154 5.78 -6.91 -21.41
CA PHE A 154 5.58 -7.08 -22.85
C PHE A 154 4.45 -6.19 -23.39
N ALA A 155 3.27 -6.24 -22.77
CA ALA A 155 2.13 -5.41 -23.16
C ALA A 155 2.44 -3.91 -23.04
N SER A 156 3.18 -3.50 -21.99
CA SER A 156 3.61 -2.12 -21.81
C SER A 156 4.55 -1.66 -22.91
N VAL A 157 5.54 -2.48 -23.28
CA VAL A 157 6.48 -2.15 -24.37
C VAL A 157 5.77 -2.09 -25.72
N GLN A 158 4.87 -3.03 -26.01
CA GLN A 158 4.10 -3.03 -27.25
C GLN A 158 3.20 -1.79 -27.36
N MET A 159 2.53 -1.42 -26.26
CA MET A 159 1.71 -0.21 -26.22
C MET A 159 2.55 1.06 -26.41
N GLY A 160 3.74 1.10 -25.81
CA GLY A 160 4.68 2.20 -26.01
C GLY A 160 5.20 2.30 -27.43
N ASN A 161 5.52 1.18 -28.07
CA ASN A 161 5.90 1.12 -29.50
C ASN A 161 4.81 1.67 -30.39
N TYR A 162 3.57 1.24 -30.16
CA TYR A 162 2.42 1.72 -30.91
C TYR A 162 2.24 3.23 -30.80
N ILE A 163 2.33 3.78 -29.58
CA ILE A 163 2.15 5.21 -29.34
C ILE A 163 3.30 6.05 -29.90
N LEU A 164 4.54 5.56 -29.78
CA LEU A 164 5.72 6.27 -30.24
C LEU A 164 6.05 6.04 -31.73
N GLY A 165 5.26 5.22 -32.43
CA GLY A 165 5.47 4.89 -33.84
C GLY A 165 6.78 4.14 -34.10
N GLN A 166 7.24 3.34 -33.14
CA GLN A 166 8.47 2.55 -33.22
C GLN A 166 8.14 1.14 -33.71
N ASN A 167 8.89 0.63 -34.74
CA ASN A 167 8.73 -0.73 -35.23
C ASN A 167 9.73 -1.69 -34.58
N LEU A 168 9.77 -1.70 -33.24
CA LEU A 168 10.64 -2.60 -32.50
C LEU A 168 9.87 -3.90 -32.21
N SER A 169 10.32 -5.01 -32.81
CA SER A 169 9.78 -6.34 -32.52
C SER A 169 10.54 -6.95 -31.33
N TYR A 170 9.85 -7.15 -30.23
CA TYR A 170 10.40 -7.86 -29.08
C TYR A 170 9.68 -9.18 -28.87
N ASN A 171 10.44 -10.23 -28.56
CA ASN A 171 9.90 -11.46 -28.01
C ASN A 171 9.86 -11.39 -26.48
N ILE A 172 8.98 -12.15 -25.85
CA ILE A 172 8.86 -12.21 -24.39
C ILE A 172 10.19 -12.62 -23.74
N SER A 173 10.95 -13.54 -24.37
CA SER A 173 12.26 -13.99 -23.92
C SER A 173 13.29 -12.87 -23.86
N ASP A 174 13.33 -11.98 -24.87
CA ASP A 174 14.31 -10.90 -24.95
C ASP A 174 14.11 -9.87 -23.82
N ILE A 175 12.84 -9.66 -23.41
CA ILE A 175 12.47 -8.74 -22.34
C ILE A 175 12.82 -9.30 -20.97
N THR A 176 12.69 -10.61 -20.77
CA THR A 176 12.87 -11.25 -19.44
C THR A 176 14.30 -11.64 -19.18
N GLU A 177 15.07 -12.08 -20.18
CA GLU A 177 16.42 -12.61 -19.99
C GLU A 177 17.50 -11.54 -20.06
N ASN A 178 17.35 -10.53 -20.90
CA ASN A 178 18.41 -9.56 -21.18
C ASN A 178 18.22 -8.17 -20.55
N PHE A 179 17.13 -7.94 -19.80
CA PHE A 179 16.82 -6.61 -19.25
C PHE A 179 16.87 -5.48 -20.31
N GLU A 180 16.61 -5.80 -21.58
CA GLU A 180 16.63 -4.81 -22.67
C GLU A 180 15.58 -3.71 -22.52
N VAL A 181 14.60 -3.92 -21.64
CA VAL A 181 13.63 -2.90 -21.21
C VAL A 181 14.33 -1.62 -20.74
N LEU A 182 15.52 -1.72 -20.14
CA LEU A 182 16.26 -0.53 -19.69
C LEU A 182 16.80 0.31 -20.84
N LYS A 183 17.13 -0.30 -21.99
CA LYS A 183 17.55 0.43 -23.20
C LYS A 183 16.42 1.28 -23.79
N HIS A 184 15.18 0.85 -23.57
CA HIS A 184 13.97 1.50 -24.08
C HIS A 184 13.06 2.00 -22.97
N LEU A 185 13.65 2.51 -21.88
CA LEU A 185 12.96 2.99 -20.69
C LEU A 185 11.82 3.98 -21.02
N LYS A 186 12.03 4.88 -21.99
CA LYS A 186 11.02 5.84 -22.43
C LYS A 186 9.80 5.12 -23.01
N THR A 187 10.01 4.15 -23.90
CA THR A 187 8.93 3.36 -24.53
C THR A 187 8.15 2.59 -23.47
N TYR A 188 8.85 1.96 -22.52
CA TYR A 188 8.25 1.25 -21.40
C TYR A 188 7.42 2.17 -20.50
N ILE A 189 7.94 3.33 -20.11
CA ILE A 189 7.22 4.28 -19.24
C ILE A 189 5.96 4.78 -19.94
N VAL A 190 6.07 5.27 -21.17
CA VAL A 190 4.90 5.76 -21.92
C VAL A 190 3.86 4.66 -22.10
N GLY A 191 4.29 3.45 -22.44
CA GLY A 191 3.40 2.32 -22.64
C GLY A 191 2.74 1.83 -21.37
N SER A 192 3.47 1.76 -20.25
CA SER A 192 2.92 1.30 -18.97
C SER A 192 1.88 2.27 -18.41
N PHE A 193 2.11 3.59 -18.48
CA PHE A 193 1.11 4.57 -18.06
C PHE A 193 -0.14 4.53 -18.96
N SER A 194 0.04 4.38 -20.25
CA SER A 194 -1.08 4.28 -21.21
C SER A 194 -1.87 2.99 -21.02
N LEU A 195 -1.18 1.86 -20.85
CA LEU A 195 -1.80 0.58 -20.55
C LEU A 195 -2.56 0.64 -19.23
N ALA A 196 -1.95 1.22 -18.19
CA ALA A 196 -2.58 1.40 -16.87
C ALA A 196 -3.84 2.26 -16.97
N ALA A 197 -3.81 3.36 -17.72
CA ALA A 197 -4.97 4.23 -17.91
C ALA A 197 -6.13 3.51 -18.60
N ILE A 198 -5.85 2.82 -19.71
CA ILE A 198 -6.88 2.10 -20.47
C ILE A 198 -7.47 0.95 -19.66
N THR A 199 -6.63 0.12 -19.06
CA THR A 199 -7.09 -1.04 -18.27
C THR A 199 -7.85 -0.61 -17.01
N SER A 200 -7.40 0.44 -16.32
CA SER A 200 -8.09 0.97 -15.15
C SER A 200 -9.46 1.55 -15.48
N LEU A 201 -9.59 2.24 -16.63
CA LEU A 201 -10.86 2.74 -17.13
C LEU A 201 -11.83 1.59 -17.46
N ILE A 202 -11.38 0.60 -18.21
CA ILE A 202 -12.21 -0.54 -18.60
C ILE A 202 -12.67 -1.31 -17.35
N LEU A 203 -11.75 -1.69 -16.48
CA LEU A 203 -12.08 -2.45 -15.27
C LEU A 203 -12.89 -1.62 -14.27
N GLY A 204 -12.66 -0.33 -14.17
CA GLY A 204 -13.47 0.59 -13.37
C GLY A 204 -14.91 0.67 -13.86
N LEU A 205 -15.12 0.84 -15.16
CA LEU A 205 -16.46 0.87 -15.74
C LEU A 205 -17.19 -0.46 -15.60
N LEU A 206 -16.52 -1.57 -15.94
CA LEU A 206 -17.11 -2.92 -15.76
C LEU A 206 -17.51 -3.17 -14.31
N SER A 207 -16.65 -2.81 -13.36
CA SER A 207 -16.94 -2.92 -11.93
C SER A 207 -18.10 -2.05 -11.50
N TYR A 208 -18.18 -0.83 -12.03
CA TYR A 208 -19.32 0.06 -11.74
C TYR A 208 -20.66 -0.54 -12.18
N PHE A 209 -20.74 -1.04 -13.41
CA PHE A 209 -21.95 -1.69 -13.90
C PHE A 209 -22.31 -2.94 -13.09
N LEU A 210 -21.32 -3.78 -12.77
CA LEU A 210 -21.52 -4.97 -11.94
C LEU A 210 -22.10 -4.59 -10.56
N PHE A 211 -21.46 -3.68 -9.83
CA PHE A 211 -21.91 -3.30 -8.50
C PHE A 211 -23.22 -2.53 -8.51
N SER A 212 -23.48 -1.71 -9.51
CA SER A 212 -24.75 -1.00 -9.69
C SER A 212 -25.90 -1.99 -9.89
N PHE A 213 -25.70 -3.01 -10.72
CA PHE A 213 -26.69 -4.06 -10.93
C PHE A 213 -27.04 -4.84 -9.66
N PHE A 214 -26.04 -5.16 -8.83
CA PHE A 214 -26.26 -5.85 -7.56
C PHE A 214 -26.88 -4.95 -6.47
N GLN A 215 -26.62 -3.65 -6.47
CA GLN A 215 -27.23 -2.72 -5.51
C GLN A 215 -28.70 -2.46 -5.80
N ASN A 216 -29.10 -2.43 -7.07
CA ASN A 216 -30.51 -2.22 -7.46
C ASN A 216 -31.41 -3.45 -7.21
N LYS A 217 -30.83 -4.61 -6.85
CA LYS A 217 -31.58 -5.83 -6.51
C LYS A 217 -31.80 -6.02 -5.00
N LYS A 218 -31.28 -5.12 -4.17
CA LYS A 218 -31.57 -5.06 -2.73
C LYS A 218 -32.54 -3.94 -2.41
#